data_e888a471e89fffb628106812bb2b2772
#
_entry.id   e888a471e89fffb628106812bb2b2772
#
_cell.length_a   1.000
_cell.length_b   1.000
_cell.length_c   1.000
_cell.angle_alpha   90.00
_cell.angle_beta   90.00
_cell.angle_gamma   90.00
#
_symmetry.space_group_name_H-M   'P 1'
#
loop_
_entity.id
_entity.type
_entity.pdbx_description
1 polymer ?
#
loop_
_entity_poly.entity_id
_entity_poly.type
_entity_poly.pdbx_seq_one_letter_code
_entity_poly.pdbx_strand_id
1 'polypeptide(L)'
;MEGYRMDRTLLTSKDMQAILAGLRSLDSVSGTNRYRELMEKLSVGDSQVLASNNHIQIDLSSWYRSTLAPKIELIQDAIERNRRIAFTYISPRGESKRCVEPGLLIFQWASWYVWGYCLSRKEFRLFKLNRISELACTGEIFESRPIPTPELSAEQIFSGELKVKALFDSRARWRLMEEFGPDSFQEQEDGKLLFSFGFSDRENLFGWILSFGAQAELLEPEELRRELYGVLREACGKYEAG
;
A
#
# COMPACT_ATOMS: atom_id res chain seq x y z
N MET A 1 11.70 -34.85 -20.85
CA MET A 1 11.05 -33.64 -20.36
C MET A 1 10.78 -32.75 -21.59
N GLU A 2 9.55 -32.83 -22.09
CA GLU A 2 9.11 -31.98 -23.22
C GLU A 2 8.86 -30.57 -22.68
N GLY A 3 9.73 -29.65 -23.08
CA GLY A 3 9.54 -28.25 -22.79
C GLY A 3 8.34 -27.70 -23.57
N TYR A 4 7.38 -27.11 -22.89
CA TYR A 4 6.30 -26.36 -23.51
C TYR A 4 6.92 -25.26 -24.40
N ARG A 5 6.79 -25.41 -25.71
CA ARG A 5 7.13 -24.37 -26.68
C ARG A 5 5.92 -23.46 -26.79
N MET A 6 5.98 -22.29 -26.17
CA MET A 6 5.00 -21.25 -26.39
C MET A 6 5.08 -20.82 -27.87
N ASP A 7 4.00 -21.01 -28.61
CA ASP A 7 3.94 -20.67 -30.02
C ASP A 7 3.99 -19.15 -30.15
N ARG A 8 5.12 -18.61 -30.60
CA ARG A 8 5.39 -17.16 -30.73
C ARG A 8 4.47 -16.46 -31.71
N THR A 9 3.73 -17.19 -32.53
CA THR A 9 2.79 -16.66 -33.53
C THR A 9 1.52 -16.08 -32.92
N LEU A 10 1.24 -16.29 -31.64
CA LEU A 10 0.04 -15.82 -30.94
C LEU A 10 0.22 -14.45 -30.24
N LEU A 11 1.46 -14.01 -30.02
CA LEU A 11 1.74 -12.74 -29.33
C LEU A 11 2.24 -11.69 -30.34
N THR A 12 1.60 -10.53 -30.36
CA THR A 12 2.08 -9.38 -31.12
C THR A 12 3.27 -8.72 -30.41
N SER A 13 4.05 -7.89 -31.11
CA SER A 13 5.12 -7.09 -30.51
C SER A 13 4.58 -6.19 -29.37
N LYS A 14 3.35 -5.70 -29.46
CA LYS A 14 2.68 -4.91 -28.42
C LYS A 14 2.38 -5.76 -27.17
N ASP A 15 1.93 -6.99 -27.36
CA ASP A 15 1.66 -7.91 -26.25
C ASP A 15 2.95 -8.26 -25.53
N MET A 16 4.03 -8.52 -26.27
CA MET A 16 5.34 -8.78 -25.70
C MET A 16 5.89 -7.58 -24.91
N GLN A 17 5.71 -6.37 -25.43
CA GLN A 17 6.08 -5.14 -24.72
C GLN A 17 5.33 -4.98 -23.40
N ALA A 18 4.02 -5.25 -23.39
CA ALA A 18 3.20 -5.20 -22.19
C ALA A 18 3.65 -6.22 -21.14
N ILE A 19 3.96 -7.45 -21.57
CA ILE A 19 4.49 -8.52 -20.68
C ILE A 19 5.82 -8.09 -20.07
N LEU A 20 6.75 -7.58 -20.89
CA LEU A 20 8.06 -7.12 -20.42
C LEU A 20 7.96 -5.93 -19.47
N ALA A 21 7.03 -4.99 -19.71
CA ALA A 21 6.76 -3.88 -18.81
C ALA A 21 6.28 -4.38 -17.43
N GLY A 22 5.36 -5.34 -17.41
CA GLY A 22 4.90 -5.98 -16.18
C GLY A 22 6.04 -6.69 -15.43
N LEU A 23 6.88 -7.44 -16.13
CA LEU A 23 8.03 -8.13 -15.53
C LEU A 23 9.07 -7.13 -14.97
N ARG A 24 9.33 -6.01 -15.65
CA ARG A 24 10.19 -4.94 -15.12
C ARG A 24 9.63 -4.32 -13.85
N SER A 25 8.31 -4.14 -13.78
CA SER A 25 7.66 -3.64 -12.57
C SER A 25 7.87 -4.58 -11.39
N LEU A 26 7.78 -5.89 -11.60
CA LEU A 26 8.07 -6.89 -10.56
C LEU A 26 9.56 -6.96 -10.22
N ASP A 27 10.47 -6.80 -11.21
CA ASP A 27 11.92 -6.76 -10.98
C ASP A 27 12.33 -5.57 -10.09
N SER A 28 11.57 -4.44 -10.14
CA SER A 28 11.84 -3.27 -9.31
C SER A 28 11.78 -3.55 -7.81
N VAL A 29 11.01 -4.56 -7.39
CA VAL A 29 10.83 -4.96 -5.98
C VAL A 29 11.47 -6.30 -5.63
N SER A 30 12.04 -7.00 -6.61
CA SER A 30 12.74 -8.27 -6.40
C SER A 30 14.19 -8.01 -5.96
N GLY A 31 14.65 -8.80 -5.02
CA GLY A 31 16.08 -8.90 -4.66
C GLY A 31 16.82 -9.95 -5.49
N THR A 32 16.10 -10.75 -6.30
CA THR A 32 16.65 -11.81 -7.14
C THR A 32 16.69 -11.39 -8.61
N ASN A 33 17.49 -12.11 -9.41
CA ASN A 33 17.56 -11.91 -10.86
C ASN A 33 16.45 -12.68 -11.63
N ARG A 34 15.50 -13.32 -10.94
CA ARG A 34 14.50 -14.22 -11.55
C ARG A 34 13.71 -13.55 -12.68
N TYR A 35 13.23 -12.33 -12.48
CA TYR A 35 12.44 -11.61 -13.50
C TYR A 35 13.33 -11.15 -14.65
N ARG A 36 14.58 -10.78 -14.38
CA ARG A 36 15.58 -10.40 -15.40
C ARG A 36 15.91 -11.59 -16.31
N GLU A 37 16.19 -12.75 -15.72
CA GLU A 37 16.43 -13.97 -16.48
C GLU A 37 15.22 -14.39 -17.32
N LEU A 38 14.00 -14.18 -16.80
CA LEU A 38 12.77 -14.45 -17.54
C LEU A 38 12.60 -13.49 -18.71
N MET A 39 12.87 -12.20 -18.52
CA MET A 39 12.84 -11.20 -19.59
C MET A 39 13.87 -11.52 -20.69
N GLU A 40 15.07 -11.95 -20.31
CA GLU A 40 16.11 -12.39 -21.26
C GLU A 40 15.64 -13.60 -22.09
N LYS A 41 15.04 -14.61 -21.44
CA LYS A 41 14.50 -15.78 -22.14
C LYS A 41 13.36 -15.43 -23.10
N LEU A 42 12.48 -14.50 -22.73
CA LEU A 42 11.37 -14.05 -23.57
C LEU A 42 11.86 -13.20 -24.76
N SER A 43 12.95 -12.48 -24.61
CA SER A 43 13.52 -11.61 -25.65
C SER A 43 14.51 -12.30 -26.58
N VAL A 44 14.85 -13.56 -26.35
CA VAL A 44 15.74 -14.35 -27.23
C VAL A 44 15.13 -14.47 -28.63
N GLY A 45 15.76 -13.77 -29.59
CA GLY A 45 15.40 -13.80 -31.02
C GLY A 45 14.67 -12.55 -31.53
N ASP A 46 14.40 -11.54 -30.70
CA ASP A 46 13.88 -10.26 -31.17
C ASP A 46 14.51 -9.08 -30.44
N SER A 47 15.65 -8.60 -30.97
CA SER A 47 16.37 -7.45 -30.41
C SER A 47 15.56 -6.13 -30.49
N GLN A 48 14.54 -6.06 -31.35
CA GLN A 48 13.69 -4.87 -31.46
C GLN A 48 12.72 -4.75 -30.27
N VAL A 49 12.32 -5.87 -29.67
CA VAL A 49 11.42 -5.87 -28.50
C VAL A 49 12.09 -5.28 -27.26
N LEU A 50 13.40 -5.49 -27.09
CA LEU A 50 14.17 -4.88 -26.00
C LEU A 50 14.48 -3.39 -26.21
N ALA A 51 14.63 -2.98 -27.47
CA ALA A 51 14.99 -1.61 -27.86
C ALA A 51 13.78 -0.69 -28.03
N SER A 52 12.56 -1.21 -28.03
CA SER A 52 11.37 -0.39 -28.25
C SER A 52 11.11 0.54 -27.06
N ASN A 53 10.88 1.81 -27.36
CA ASN A 53 10.55 2.86 -26.41
C ASN A 53 9.38 2.44 -25.52
N ASN A 54 9.66 2.04 -24.28
CA ASN A 54 8.62 1.90 -23.27
C ASN A 54 8.21 3.30 -22.80
N HIS A 55 7.04 3.74 -23.25
CA HIS A 55 6.46 5.01 -22.80
C HIS A 55 5.93 4.95 -21.36
N ILE A 56 5.91 3.76 -20.75
CA ILE A 56 5.43 3.54 -19.38
C ILE A 56 6.55 2.83 -18.61
N GLN A 57 6.97 3.44 -17.53
CA GLN A 57 7.85 2.84 -16.54
C GLN A 57 7.11 2.76 -15.20
N ILE A 58 6.99 1.57 -14.66
CA ILE A 58 6.36 1.34 -13.36
C ILE A 58 7.46 0.87 -12.39
N ASP A 59 7.67 1.64 -11.35
CA ASP A 59 8.56 1.29 -10.24
C ASP A 59 7.70 1.04 -8.99
N LEU A 60 7.64 -0.22 -8.57
CA LEU A 60 6.91 -0.64 -7.36
C LEU A 60 7.82 -0.62 -6.11
N SER A 61 9.08 -0.22 -6.26
CA SER A 61 9.99 -0.07 -5.13
C SER A 61 9.55 1.10 -4.25
N SER A 62 9.92 1.04 -2.98
CA SER A 62 9.76 2.15 -2.04
C SER A 62 11.14 2.65 -1.63
N TRP A 63 11.18 3.80 -0.96
CA TRP A 63 12.41 4.33 -0.32
C TRP A 63 13.12 3.29 0.57
N TYR A 64 12.38 2.26 1.02
CA TYR A 64 12.85 1.16 1.87
C TYR A 64 13.07 -0.14 1.09
N ARG A 65 13.46 -0.09 -0.19
CA ARG A 65 13.66 -1.28 -1.05
C ARG A 65 14.52 -2.34 -0.38
N SER A 66 15.61 -1.96 0.26
CA SER A 66 16.54 -2.89 0.93
C SER A 66 15.89 -3.70 2.06
N THR A 67 14.83 -3.19 2.68
CA THR A 67 14.10 -3.86 3.77
C THR A 67 12.84 -4.57 3.29
N LEU A 68 12.26 -4.15 2.17
CA LEU A 68 11.01 -4.72 1.64
C LEU A 68 11.24 -5.95 0.76
N ALA A 69 12.25 -5.93 -0.11
CA ALA A 69 12.50 -7.03 -1.03
C ALA A 69 12.68 -8.37 -0.30
N PRO A 70 13.49 -8.48 0.76
CA PRO A 70 13.62 -9.75 1.51
C PRO A 70 12.29 -10.20 2.16
N LYS A 71 11.44 -9.26 2.60
CA LYS A 71 10.13 -9.60 3.17
C LYS A 71 9.19 -10.15 2.09
N ILE A 72 9.16 -9.53 0.91
CA ILE A 72 8.34 -9.95 -0.21
C ILE A 72 8.74 -11.37 -0.63
N GLU A 73 10.04 -11.64 -0.79
CA GLU A 73 10.56 -12.94 -1.17
C GLU A 73 10.25 -14.02 -0.15
N LEU A 74 10.45 -13.73 1.15
CA LEU A 74 10.13 -14.67 2.21
C LEU A 74 8.63 -15.00 2.24
N ILE A 75 7.77 -13.99 2.10
CA ILE A 75 6.32 -14.20 2.11
C ILE A 75 5.88 -14.95 0.85
N GLN A 76 6.45 -14.65 -0.31
CA GLN A 76 6.15 -15.35 -1.55
C GLN A 76 6.52 -16.83 -1.45
N ASP A 77 7.72 -17.16 -0.95
CA ASP A 77 8.13 -18.55 -0.72
C ASP A 77 7.20 -19.25 0.30
N ALA A 78 6.79 -18.54 1.36
CA ALA A 78 5.86 -19.07 2.34
C ALA A 78 4.47 -19.36 1.76
N ILE A 79 3.96 -18.52 0.86
CA ILE A 79 2.70 -18.74 0.14
C ILE A 79 2.83 -19.97 -0.78
N GLU A 80 3.88 -20.03 -1.60
CA GLU A 80 4.11 -21.13 -2.55
C GLU A 80 4.21 -22.49 -1.85
N ARG A 81 4.75 -22.50 -0.62
CA ARG A 81 4.94 -23.73 0.17
C ARG A 81 3.90 -23.97 1.26
N ASN A 82 2.84 -23.17 1.31
CA ASN A 82 1.82 -23.21 2.36
C ASN A 82 2.42 -23.19 3.78
N ARG A 83 3.41 -22.33 4.02
CA ARG A 83 4.06 -22.20 5.33
C ARG A 83 3.57 -20.96 6.07
N ARG A 84 3.38 -21.11 7.38
CA ARG A 84 3.05 -19.99 8.26
C ARG A 84 4.22 -19.03 8.40
N ILE A 85 3.88 -17.76 8.53
CA ILE A 85 4.82 -16.70 8.88
C ILE A 85 4.52 -16.15 10.27
N ALA A 86 5.57 -15.84 11.01
CA ALA A 86 5.47 -15.14 12.28
C ALA A 86 6.22 -13.81 12.22
N PHE A 87 5.67 -12.79 12.85
CA PHE A 87 6.28 -11.46 12.88
C PHE A 87 5.76 -10.62 14.04
N THR A 88 6.48 -9.57 14.37
CA THR A 88 6.02 -8.48 15.24
C THR A 88 5.37 -7.39 14.37
N TYR A 89 4.12 -7.04 14.66
CA TYR A 89 3.37 -6.01 13.96
C TYR A 89 3.28 -4.74 14.80
N ILE A 90 3.76 -3.63 14.24
CA ILE A 90 3.77 -2.31 14.88
C ILE A 90 2.53 -1.55 14.42
N SER A 91 1.70 -1.16 15.37
CA SER A 91 0.48 -0.38 15.14
C SER A 91 0.38 0.78 16.12
N PRO A 92 -0.51 1.77 15.90
CA PRO A 92 -0.76 2.83 16.87
C PRO A 92 -1.11 2.31 18.29
N ARG A 93 -1.71 1.12 18.38
CA ARG A 93 -2.05 0.47 19.65
C ARG A 93 -0.87 -0.27 20.29
N GLY A 94 0.33 -0.14 19.73
CA GLY A 94 1.55 -0.81 20.19
C GLY A 94 1.95 -2.03 19.34
N GLU A 95 2.93 -2.75 19.84
CA GLU A 95 3.50 -3.93 19.20
C GLU A 95 2.72 -5.19 19.56
N SER A 96 2.64 -6.12 18.62
CA SER A 96 1.96 -7.39 18.83
C SER A 96 2.53 -8.48 17.94
N LYS A 97 2.79 -9.65 18.51
CA LYS A 97 3.21 -10.83 17.77
C LYS A 97 2.05 -11.42 17.00
N ARG A 98 2.31 -11.77 15.77
CA ARG A 98 1.32 -12.37 14.85
C ARG A 98 1.88 -13.64 14.25
N CYS A 99 1.00 -14.64 14.10
CA CYS A 99 1.22 -15.82 13.28
C CYS A 99 0.12 -15.86 12.23
N VAL A 100 0.49 -15.96 10.96
CA VAL A 100 -0.41 -15.78 9.83
C VAL A 100 -0.18 -16.90 8.80
N GLU A 101 -1.25 -17.40 8.22
CA GLU A 101 -1.25 -18.21 7.03
C GLU A 101 -1.36 -17.26 5.83
N PRO A 102 -0.24 -16.97 5.13
CA PRO A 102 -0.24 -15.96 4.08
C PRO A 102 -0.95 -16.50 2.83
N GLY A 103 -1.72 -15.63 2.17
CA GLY A 103 -2.47 -16.00 0.97
C GLY A 103 -2.11 -15.18 -0.25
N LEU A 104 -1.98 -13.86 -0.11
CA LEU A 104 -1.67 -12.95 -1.23
C LEU A 104 -0.70 -11.86 -0.78
N LEU A 105 0.19 -11.48 -1.71
CA LEU A 105 0.92 -10.21 -1.66
C LEU A 105 0.18 -9.20 -2.52
N ILE A 106 -0.07 -8.01 -1.97
CA ILE A 106 -0.86 -6.97 -2.63
C ILE A 106 -0.06 -5.68 -2.63
N PHE A 107 0.07 -5.05 -3.79
CA PHE A 107 0.57 -3.67 -3.89
C PHE A 107 -0.61 -2.75 -4.14
N GLN A 108 -0.88 -1.87 -3.20
CA GLN A 108 -1.97 -0.89 -3.28
C GLN A 108 -1.67 0.33 -2.42
N TRP A 109 -2.19 1.50 -2.81
CA TRP A 109 -1.92 2.79 -2.14
C TRP A 109 -0.43 3.02 -1.89
N ALA A 110 0.37 2.82 -2.93
CA ALA A 110 1.82 2.95 -2.91
C ALA A 110 2.51 2.13 -1.79
N SER A 111 1.91 1.02 -1.37
CA SER A 111 2.42 0.19 -0.29
C SER A 111 2.18 -1.30 -0.54
N TRP A 112 3.08 -2.11 0.01
CA TRP A 112 2.95 -3.57 0.00
C TRP A 112 2.26 -4.08 1.24
N TYR A 113 1.40 -5.06 1.03
CA TYR A 113 0.62 -5.74 2.07
C TYR A 113 0.68 -7.25 1.90
N VAL A 114 0.56 -7.98 3.00
CA VAL A 114 0.22 -9.41 3.00
C VAL A 114 -1.21 -9.57 3.50
N TRP A 115 -2.03 -10.25 2.70
CA TRP A 115 -3.35 -10.72 3.04
C TRP A 115 -3.26 -12.17 3.48
N GLY A 116 -3.73 -12.50 4.68
CA GLY A 116 -3.63 -13.83 5.21
C GLY A 116 -4.52 -14.06 6.43
N TYR A 117 -4.73 -15.32 6.78
CA TYR A 117 -5.51 -15.70 7.93
C TYR A 117 -4.69 -15.57 9.22
N CYS A 118 -5.09 -14.66 10.08
CA CYS A 118 -4.44 -14.40 11.37
C CYS A 118 -4.93 -15.39 12.43
N LEU A 119 -4.03 -16.25 12.92
CA LEU A 119 -4.39 -17.29 13.89
C LEU A 119 -4.90 -16.71 15.22
N SER A 120 -4.31 -15.61 15.70
CA SER A 120 -4.72 -14.97 16.95
C SER A 120 -6.09 -14.27 16.88
N ARG A 121 -6.51 -13.86 15.68
CA ARG A 121 -7.80 -13.19 15.46
C ARG A 121 -8.85 -14.10 14.84
N LYS A 122 -8.42 -15.25 14.29
CA LYS A 122 -9.26 -16.24 13.59
C LYS A 122 -10.04 -15.64 12.41
N GLU A 123 -9.42 -14.70 11.70
CA GLU A 123 -9.99 -14.02 10.53
C GLU A 123 -8.89 -13.63 9.54
N PHE A 124 -9.28 -13.38 8.29
CA PHE A 124 -8.38 -12.81 7.28
C PHE A 124 -8.11 -11.34 7.59
N ARG A 125 -6.84 -10.95 7.49
CA ARG A 125 -6.39 -9.58 7.74
C ARG A 125 -5.33 -9.12 6.75
N LEU A 126 -5.33 -7.82 6.52
CA LEU A 126 -4.33 -7.13 5.74
C LEU A 126 -3.26 -6.55 6.66
N PHE A 127 -1.98 -6.89 6.39
CA PHE A 127 -0.85 -6.39 7.15
C PHE A 127 0.10 -5.62 6.24
N LYS A 128 0.35 -4.35 6.54
CA LYS A 128 1.28 -3.51 5.80
C LYS A 128 2.72 -3.96 6.07
N LEU A 129 3.49 -4.26 5.02
CA LEU A 129 4.85 -4.83 5.17
C LEU A 129 5.81 -3.89 5.90
N ASN A 130 5.64 -2.57 5.75
CA ASN A 130 6.48 -1.58 6.45
C ASN A 130 6.27 -1.58 7.97
N ARG A 131 5.15 -2.13 8.47
CA ARG A 131 4.84 -2.28 9.90
C ARG A 131 5.21 -3.64 10.46
N ILE A 132 5.85 -4.49 9.67
CA ILE A 132 6.30 -5.84 10.06
C ILE A 132 7.77 -5.78 10.42
N SER A 133 8.13 -6.25 11.59
CA SER A 133 9.49 -6.53 12.05
C SER A 133 9.64 -8.00 12.45
N GLU A 134 10.87 -8.49 12.54
CA GLU A 134 11.20 -9.87 12.96
C GLU A 134 10.44 -10.93 12.15
N LEU A 135 10.28 -10.72 10.83
CA LEU A 135 9.58 -11.65 9.96
C LEU A 135 10.36 -12.94 9.79
N ALA A 136 9.71 -14.06 10.08
CA ALA A 136 10.27 -15.40 9.90
C ALA A 136 9.22 -16.40 9.40
N CYS A 137 9.67 -17.40 8.65
CA CYS A 137 8.88 -18.57 8.30
C CYS A 137 8.94 -19.55 9.49
N THR A 138 7.78 -20.02 9.98
CA THR A 138 7.73 -20.91 11.17
C THR A 138 8.07 -22.36 10.87
N GLY A 139 8.16 -22.74 9.62
CA GLY A 139 8.30 -24.16 9.24
C GLY A 139 7.00 -24.97 9.35
N GLU A 140 5.95 -24.48 10.01
CA GLU A 140 4.65 -25.15 10.08
C GLU A 140 3.91 -24.99 8.74
N ILE A 141 3.43 -26.14 8.23
CA ILE A 141 2.63 -26.22 7.01
C ILE A 141 1.16 -26.10 7.40
N PHE A 142 0.39 -25.33 6.64
CA PHE A 142 -1.06 -25.23 6.79
C PHE A 142 -1.79 -25.83 5.58
N GLU A 143 -3.00 -26.32 5.81
CA GLU A 143 -3.85 -26.74 4.70
C GLU A 143 -4.34 -25.54 3.93
N SER A 144 -4.20 -25.59 2.59
CA SER A 144 -4.69 -24.51 1.73
C SER A 144 -6.20 -24.35 1.89
N ARG A 145 -6.62 -23.11 2.16
CA ARG A 145 -8.04 -22.74 2.27
C ARG A 145 -8.42 -21.75 1.18
N PRO A 146 -9.69 -21.65 0.79
CA PRO A 146 -10.15 -20.62 -0.11
C PRO A 146 -9.76 -19.24 0.45
N ILE A 147 -9.02 -18.47 -0.35
CA ILE A 147 -8.61 -17.11 0.02
C ILE A 147 -9.71 -16.19 -0.45
N PRO A 148 -10.47 -15.55 0.46
CA PRO A 148 -11.47 -14.57 0.05
C PRO A 148 -10.77 -13.40 -0.62
N THR A 149 -11.37 -12.90 -1.69
CA THR A 149 -10.89 -11.67 -2.33
C THR A 149 -10.96 -10.55 -1.30
N PRO A 150 -9.85 -9.89 -0.97
CA PRO A 150 -9.92 -8.76 -0.07
C PRO A 150 -10.76 -7.65 -0.73
N GLU A 151 -11.76 -7.19 -0.04
CA GLU A 151 -12.52 -6.03 -0.46
C GLU A 151 -11.67 -4.78 -0.19
N LEU A 152 -10.85 -4.42 -1.19
CA LEU A 152 -9.88 -3.33 -1.10
C LEU A 152 -10.44 -2.04 -1.72
N SER A 153 -11.73 -1.78 -1.58
CA SER A 153 -12.25 -0.48 -1.96
C SER A 153 -11.73 0.59 -1.01
N ALA A 154 -11.32 1.73 -1.56
CA ALA A 154 -10.93 2.88 -0.74
C ALA A 154 -12.03 3.22 0.27
N GLU A 155 -13.30 3.04 -0.12
CA GLU A 155 -14.47 3.22 0.73
C GLU A 155 -14.50 2.29 1.94
N GLN A 156 -14.00 1.05 1.86
CA GLN A 156 -14.03 0.11 2.98
C GLN A 156 -12.83 0.22 3.91
N ILE A 157 -11.69 0.61 3.38
CA ILE A 157 -10.48 0.85 4.21
C ILE A 157 -10.54 2.25 4.81
N PHE A 158 -11.11 3.20 4.08
CA PHE A 158 -11.44 4.55 4.52
C PHE A 158 -12.95 4.70 4.84
N SER A 159 -13.74 3.62 4.85
CA SER A 159 -15.09 3.59 5.43
C SER A 159 -14.99 3.74 6.95
N GLY A 160 -14.22 4.74 7.32
CA GLY A 160 -14.15 5.15 8.68
C GLY A 160 -15.54 5.59 9.11
N GLU A 161 -15.98 5.04 10.22
CA GLU A 161 -17.17 5.49 10.94
C GLU A 161 -17.10 7.00 11.23
N LEU A 162 -15.91 7.63 11.04
CA LEU A 162 -15.64 9.03 11.30
C LEU A 162 -15.81 9.87 10.02
N LYS A 163 -17.08 10.23 9.72
CA LYS A 163 -17.35 11.24 8.68
C LYS A 163 -16.94 12.61 9.21
N VAL A 164 -16.09 13.31 8.46
CA VAL A 164 -15.60 14.63 8.85
C VAL A 164 -15.87 15.67 7.79
N LYS A 165 -15.99 16.91 8.23
CA LYS A 165 -15.90 18.10 7.37
C LYS A 165 -14.73 18.96 7.82
N ALA A 166 -13.92 19.38 6.88
CA ALA A 166 -12.79 20.24 7.11
C ALA A 166 -12.72 21.35 6.06
N LEU A 167 -12.25 22.51 6.48
CA LEU A 167 -12.06 23.65 5.61
C LEU A 167 -10.58 23.84 5.35
N PHE A 168 -10.22 24.03 4.09
CA PHE A 168 -8.83 24.19 3.68
C PHE A 168 -8.61 25.53 2.97
N ASP A 169 -7.43 26.07 3.13
CA ASP A 169 -6.94 27.17 2.33
C ASP A 169 -6.81 26.75 0.85
N SER A 170 -7.05 27.66 -0.10
CA SER A 170 -6.92 27.37 -1.54
C SER A 170 -5.54 26.81 -1.92
N ARG A 171 -4.50 27.14 -1.18
CA ARG A 171 -3.13 26.61 -1.35
C ARG A 171 -3.03 25.09 -1.15
N ALA A 172 -3.96 24.49 -0.42
CA ALA A 172 -4.01 23.04 -0.20
C ALA A 172 -4.65 22.28 -1.37
N ARG A 173 -5.24 22.96 -2.37
CA ARG A 173 -5.96 22.37 -3.51
C ARG A 173 -5.20 21.25 -4.19
N TRP A 174 -3.94 21.48 -4.53
CA TRP A 174 -3.13 20.51 -5.25
C TRP A 174 -3.01 19.19 -4.49
N ARG A 175 -2.85 19.25 -3.18
CA ARG A 175 -2.70 18.08 -2.33
C ARG A 175 -4.02 17.33 -2.15
N LEU A 176 -5.14 18.03 -1.98
CA LEU A 176 -6.47 17.41 -1.93
C LEU A 176 -6.78 16.69 -3.23
N MET A 177 -6.46 17.29 -4.39
CA MET A 177 -6.62 16.67 -5.70
C MET A 177 -5.74 15.42 -5.85
N GLU A 178 -4.49 15.46 -5.40
CA GLU A 178 -3.54 14.35 -5.49
C GLU A 178 -3.95 13.16 -4.60
N GLU A 179 -4.39 13.44 -3.35
CA GLU A 179 -4.71 12.41 -2.37
C GLU A 179 -6.12 11.84 -2.53
N PHE A 180 -7.11 12.64 -2.94
CA PHE A 180 -8.53 12.26 -2.93
C PHE A 180 -9.26 12.49 -4.26
N GLY A 181 -8.59 13.11 -5.23
CA GLY A 181 -9.18 13.42 -6.54
C GLY A 181 -9.87 14.80 -6.61
N PRO A 182 -10.21 15.24 -7.85
CA PRO A 182 -10.71 16.61 -8.08
C PRO A 182 -12.09 16.88 -7.48
N ASP A 183 -12.91 15.84 -7.27
CA ASP A 183 -14.29 15.96 -6.79
C ASP A 183 -14.40 15.83 -5.25
N SER A 184 -13.27 15.78 -4.55
CA SER A 184 -13.23 15.55 -3.10
C SER A 184 -13.60 16.77 -2.25
N PHE A 185 -13.65 17.96 -2.84
CA PHE A 185 -13.94 19.21 -2.14
C PHE A 185 -14.82 20.14 -2.97
N GLN A 186 -15.46 21.08 -2.28
CA GLN A 186 -16.28 22.13 -2.88
C GLN A 186 -15.63 23.49 -2.59
N GLU A 187 -15.43 24.29 -3.62
CA GLU A 187 -14.94 25.67 -3.47
C GLU A 187 -16.03 26.56 -2.91
N GLN A 188 -15.71 27.31 -1.86
CA GLN A 188 -16.59 28.25 -1.21
C GLN A 188 -16.43 29.66 -1.83
N GLU A 189 -17.37 30.57 -1.58
CA GLU A 189 -17.35 31.95 -2.11
C GLU A 189 -16.10 32.73 -1.67
N ASP A 190 -15.53 32.41 -0.51
CA ASP A 190 -14.30 33.00 0.03
C ASP A 190 -13.01 32.36 -0.52
N GLY A 191 -13.12 31.45 -1.48
CA GLY A 191 -12.01 30.72 -2.09
C GLY A 191 -11.44 29.58 -1.25
N LYS A 192 -12.02 29.29 -0.09
CA LYS A 192 -11.67 28.11 0.70
C LYS A 192 -12.29 26.85 0.13
N LEU A 193 -11.75 25.71 0.53
CA LEU A 193 -12.15 24.39 0.03
C LEU A 193 -12.81 23.60 1.15
N LEU A 194 -14.11 23.36 1.03
CA LEU A 194 -14.84 22.49 1.95
C LEU A 194 -14.67 21.05 1.53
N PHE A 195 -14.06 20.25 2.38
CA PHE A 195 -13.76 18.85 2.18
C PHE A 195 -14.64 17.98 3.09
N SER A 196 -15.19 16.89 2.53
CA SER A 196 -16.01 15.93 3.28
C SER A 196 -15.53 14.52 2.96
N PHE A 197 -15.07 13.79 3.98
CA PHE A 197 -14.51 12.45 3.80
C PHE A 197 -14.65 11.58 5.06
N GLY A 198 -14.46 10.26 4.90
CA GLY A 198 -14.46 9.30 5.99
C GLY A 198 -13.04 8.86 6.37
N PHE A 199 -12.72 8.80 7.65
CA PHE A 199 -11.45 8.29 8.16
C PHE A 199 -11.63 7.03 8.99
N SER A 200 -10.68 6.12 8.93
CA SER A 200 -10.71 4.85 9.65
C SER A 200 -10.57 4.99 11.16
N ASP A 201 -9.81 5.99 11.60
CA ASP A 201 -9.57 6.29 13.00
C ASP A 201 -9.14 7.74 13.23
N ARG A 202 -9.20 8.18 14.50
CA ARG A 202 -8.86 9.54 14.91
C ARG A 202 -7.41 9.91 14.71
N GLU A 203 -6.50 8.97 14.94
CA GLU A 203 -5.06 9.24 14.85
C GLU A 203 -4.64 9.53 13.41
N ASN A 204 -5.18 8.76 12.45
CA ASN A 204 -4.97 9.03 11.04
C ASN A 204 -5.57 10.38 10.63
N LEU A 205 -6.77 10.70 11.08
CA LEU A 205 -7.41 12.00 10.83
C LEU A 205 -6.56 13.16 11.37
N PHE A 206 -6.17 13.10 12.64
CA PHE A 206 -5.42 14.18 13.28
C PHE A 206 -4.04 14.35 12.65
N GLY A 207 -3.33 13.24 12.42
CA GLY A 207 -2.04 13.28 11.72
C GLY A 207 -2.15 13.92 10.33
N TRP A 208 -3.21 13.59 9.60
CA TRP A 208 -3.47 14.14 8.27
C TRP A 208 -3.81 15.64 8.32
N ILE A 209 -4.77 16.06 9.15
CA ILE A 209 -5.13 17.47 9.31
C ILE A 209 -3.92 18.30 9.75
N LEU A 210 -3.18 17.83 10.76
CA LEU A 210 -2.01 18.53 11.29
C LEU A 210 -0.88 18.67 10.25
N SER A 211 -0.81 17.76 9.28
CA SER A 211 0.19 17.83 8.21
C SER A 211 -0.01 19.02 7.25
N PHE A 212 -1.17 19.67 7.28
CA PHE A 212 -1.44 20.91 6.54
C PHE A 212 -1.10 22.19 7.36
N GLY A 213 -0.76 22.03 8.63
CA GLY A 213 -0.49 23.17 9.51
C GLY A 213 -1.69 24.10 9.63
N ALA A 214 -1.46 25.40 9.47
CA ALA A 214 -2.50 26.42 9.56
C ALA A 214 -3.43 26.48 8.32
N GLN A 215 -3.22 25.66 7.31
CA GLN A 215 -4.03 25.66 6.09
C GLN A 215 -5.29 24.80 6.20
N ALA A 216 -5.48 24.07 7.30
CA ALA A 216 -6.61 23.18 7.53
C ALA A 216 -7.30 23.47 8.84
N GLU A 217 -8.63 23.45 8.82
CA GLU A 217 -9.49 23.55 9.99
C GLU A 217 -10.51 22.42 9.99
N LEU A 218 -10.51 21.59 11.04
CA LEU A 218 -11.53 20.57 11.24
C LEU A 218 -12.81 21.24 11.74
N LEU A 219 -13.92 21.09 11.00
CA LEU A 219 -15.21 21.67 11.34
C LEU A 219 -16.09 20.69 12.09
N GLU A 220 -16.29 19.51 11.53
CA GLU A 220 -17.21 18.47 12.06
C GLU A 220 -16.53 17.11 12.11
N PRO A 221 -16.90 16.26 13.08
CA PRO A 221 -17.77 16.54 14.21
C PRO A 221 -17.08 17.40 15.28
N GLU A 222 -17.86 18.17 16.03
CA GLU A 222 -17.34 19.12 17.02
C GLU A 222 -16.52 18.45 18.14
N GLU A 223 -16.84 17.21 18.47
CA GLU A 223 -16.10 16.43 19.46
C GLU A 223 -14.64 16.24 19.01
N LEU A 224 -14.42 15.83 17.75
CA LEU A 224 -13.08 15.64 17.21
C LEU A 224 -12.35 16.97 17.04
N ARG A 225 -13.06 18.06 16.72
CA ARG A 225 -12.50 19.41 16.69
C ARG A 225 -11.95 19.81 18.05
N ARG A 226 -12.68 19.56 19.14
CA ARG A 226 -12.22 19.84 20.51
C ARG A 226 -11.06 18.98 20.93
N GLU A 227 -11.07 17.67 20.58
CA GLU A 227 -9.93 16.78 20.83
C GLU A 227 -8.67 17.26 20.10
N LEU A 228 -8.79 17.62 18.82
CA LEU A 228 -7.69 18.15 18.02
C LEU A 228 -7.14 19.43 18.60
N TYR A 229 -8.02 20.34 19.07
CA TYR A 229 -7.59 21.54 19.77
C TYR A 229 -6.78 21.23 21.04
N GLY A 230 -7.16 20.21 21.79
CA GLY A 230 -6.39 19.74 22.95
C GLY A 230 -4.99 19.26 22.57
N VAL A 231 -4.88 18.48 21.49
CA VAL A 231 -3.58 18.01 20.93
C VAL A 231 -2.71 19.20 20.50
N LEU A 232 -3.30 20.18 19.82
CA LEU A 232 -2.58 21.39 19.39
C LEU A 232 -2.06 22.19 20.58
N ARG A 233 -2.86 22.38 21.63
CA ARG A 233 -2.43 23.07 22.85
C ARG A 233 -1.26 22.36 23.52
N GLU A 234 -1.35 21.03 23.66
CA GLU A 234 -0.26 20.24 24.22
C GLU A 234 1.01 20.35 23.38
N ALA A 235 0.87 20.30 22.06
CA ALA A 235 2.00 20.48 21.15
C ALA A 235 2.62 21.86 21.29
N CYS A 236 1.83 22.95 21.29
CA CYS A 236 2.32 24.31 21.49
C CYS A 236 3.08 24.45 22.82
N GLY A 237 2.56 23.91 23.91
CA GLY A 237 3.21 23.97 25.22
C GLY A 237 4.60 23.33 25.25
N LYS A 238 4.90 22.38 24.37
CA LYS A 238 6.26 21.79 24.23
C LYS A 238 7.28 22.76 23.62
N TYR A 239 6.81 23.76 22.84
CA TYR A 239 7.66 24.75 22.20
C TYR A 239 7.70 26.10 22.94
N GLU A 240 6.74 26.38 23.82
CA GLU A 240 6.70 27.58 24.64
C GLU A 240 7.61 27.49 25.88
N ALA A 241 7.98 26.26 26.26
CA ALA A 241 8.78 25.97 27.46
C ALA A 241 10.31 26.00 27.20
N GLY A 242 10.76 26.57 26.06
CA GLY A 242 12.17 26.70 25.68
C GLY A 242 12.71 28.12 25.83
#